data_3d6c7a9c8a10303c5adf0604fcae9679
#
_entry.id   3d6c7a9c8a10303c5adf0604fcae9679
#
_cell.length_a   1.000
_cell.length_b   1.000
_cell.length_c   1.000
_cell.angle_alpha   90.00
_cell.angle_beta   90.00
_cell.angle_gamma   90.00
#
_symmetry.space_group_name_H-M   'P 1'
#
loop_
_entity.id
_entity.type
_entity.pdbx_description
1 polymer ?
#
loop_
_entity_poly.entity_id
_entity_poly.type
_entity_poly.pdbx_seq_one_letter_code
_entity_poly.pdbx_strand_id
1 'polypeptide(L)'
;MPAADHRTVGELLADSDELARDTLLDATPDFAPAMVRSWSLLVGSAAELWAVLPSAPDRASGLDPMERLRAVGEAIGRSVSIGASPVEVGEVLSDRLFLHGGATVLTSATLSTAGSFAYVKDRWGLKDVRELSLESPFDYAEQAALYLPRGLGDPRDASFLERAAAEVQALVELTQGGAFVLCTSLRAMHQLAARLRPQLRQRVLVQGEAPNASLLDSFRADGNAVLFATAGFWQGVDVPGHALRLVIIDKLPFEVPSDPLVSSRCTRLKERGQEPFMHYLVPAAALTLKQGFGRLIRSRADRGIVALLDERVSTKGYGKVFLRSLPAAKRCSTLEELRAFWLGEREGDSSSQALQSGVSSV
;
A
#
# COMPACT_ATOMS: atom_id res chain seq x y z
N MET A 1 -15.51 11.88 20.41
CA MET A 1 -14.56 10.75 20.36
C MET A 1 -14.77 9.95 21.65
N PRO A 2 -15.12 8.67 21.61
CA PRO A 2 -15.16 7.86 22.82
C PRO A 2 -13.73 7.73 23.36
N ALA A 3 -13.59 7.83 24.68
CA ALA A 3 -12.32 7.63 25.36
C ALA A 3 -11.75 6.25 25.02
N ALA A 4 -10.46 6.18 24.74
CA ALA A 4 -9.79 4.92 24.50
C ALA A 4 -9.95 4.06 25.76
N ASP A 5 -10.46 2.85 25.59
CA ASP A 5 -10.61 1.88 26.67
C ASP A 5 -9.21 1.38 27.05
N HIS A 6 -8.73 1.77 28.21
CA HIS A 6 -7.41 1.43 28.74
C HIS A 6 -7.41 0.14 29.57
N ARG A 7 -8.43 -0.71 29.41
CA ARG A 7 -8.47 -2.02 30.07
C ARG A 7 -7.30 -2.89 29.63
N THR A 8 -6.77 -3.64 30.57
CA THR A 8 -5.71 -4.61 30.28
C THR A 8 -6.23 -5.72 29.35
N VAL A 9 -5.36 -6.33 28.60
CA VAL A 9 -5.69 -7.47 27.72
C VAL A 9 -6.37 -8.59 28.53
N GLY A 10 -5.99 -8.78 29.80
CA GLY A 10 -6.62 -9.75 30.71
C GLY A 10 -8.07 -9.43 31.04
N GLU A 11 -8.39 -8.15 31.26
CA GLU A 11 -9.76 -7.70 31.54
C GLU A 11 -10.66 -7.79 30.30
N LEU A 12 -10.11 -7.42 29.13
CA LEU A 12 -10.81 -7.57 27.85
C LEU A 12 -11.09 -9.04 27.48
N LEU A 13 -10.25 -9.96 27.94
CA LEU A 13 -10.37 -11.38 27.64
C LEU A 13 -11.27 -12.11 28.66
N ALA A 14 -11.27 -11.70 29.92
CA ALA A 14 -12.24 -12.18 30.89
C ALA A 14 -13.66 -11.80 30.45
N ASP A 15 -13.86 -10.53 30.05
CA ASP A 15 -15.14 -10.07 29.49
C ASP A 15 -15.46 -10.76 28.14
N SER A 16 -14.45 -11.08 27.31
CA SER A 16 -14.67 -11.73 26.02
C SER A 16 -15.00 -13.21 26.15
N ASP A 17 -14.51 -13.91 27.16
CA ASP A 17 -14.82 -15.33 27.39
C ASP A 17 -16.28 -15.50 27.87
N GLU A 18 -16.78 -14.56 28.68
CA GLU A 18 -18.17 -14.53 29.11
C GLU A 18 -19.07 -14.00 27.97
N LEU A 19 -18.68 -12.94 27.30
CA LEU A 19 -19.39 -12.37 26.15
C LEU A 19 -19.31 -13.28 24.90
N ALA A 20 -18.19 -13.98 24.68
CA ALA A 20 -18.03 -14.90 23.57
C ALA A 20 -18.85 -16.17 23.75
N ARG A 21 -19.03 -16.66 24.99
CA ARG A 21 -19.91 -17.79 25.26
C ARG A 21 -21.38 -17.44 25.06
N ASP A 22 -21.83 -16.26 25.52
CA ASP A 22 -23.25 -15.91 25.55
C ASP A 22 -23.68 -15.10 24.30
N THR A 23 -22.81 -14.32 23.70
CA THR A 23 -23.18 -13.45 22.54
C THR A 23 -22.77 -14.03 21.19
N LEU A 24 -21.70 -14.80 21.11
CA LEU A 24 -21.23 -15.41 19.87
C LEU A 24 -21.95 -16.72 19.52
N LEU A 25 -22.50 -17.43 20.49
CA LEU A 25 -23.32 -18.62 20.28
C LEU A 25 -24.77 -18.27 19.88
N ASP A 26 -25.27 -17.09 20.27
CA ASP A 26 -26.63 -16.63 19.94
C ASP A 26 -26.69 -15.69 18.71
N ALA A 27 -25.59 -15.08 18.30
CA ALA A 27 -25.53 -14.18 17.15
C ALA A 27 -25.12 -14.91 15.87
N THR A 28 -26.11 -15.45 15.18
CA THR A 28 -26.09 -16.04 13.83
C THR A 28 -25.12 -17.22 13.61
N PRO A 29 -25.62 -18.37 13.18
CA PRO A 29 -24.82 -19.62 12.99
C PRO A 29 -23.66 -19.50 12.00
N ASP A 30 -23.65 -18.46 11.15
CA ASP A 30 -22.62 -18.26 10.12
C ASP A 30 -21.42 -17.43 10.56
N PHE A 31 -21.56 -16.65 11.63
CA PHE A 31 -20.48 -15.77 12.12
C PHE A 31 -19.46 -16.53 13.00
N ALA A 32 -19.96 -17.42 13.83
CA ALA A 32 -19.16 -18.22 14.76
C ALA A 32 -18.08 -19.10 14.06
N PRO A 33 -18.35 -19.81 12.94
CA PRO A 33 -17.33 -20.63 12.28
C PRO A 33 -16.17 -19.84 11.67
N ALA A 34 -16.42 -18.63 11.19
CA ALA A 34 -15.38 -17.77 10.62
C ALA A 34 -14.47 -17.18 11.71
N MET A 35 -15.05 -16.77 12.84
CA MET A 35 -14.29 -16.31 14.02
C MET A 35 -13.50 -17.45 14.66
N VAL A 36 -14.09 -18.63 14.82
CA VAL A 36 -13.41 -19.81 15.38
C VAL A 36 -12.24 -20.24 14.48
N ARG A 37 -12.37 -20.14 13.16
CA ARG A 37 -11.25 -20.42 12.24
C ARG A 37 -10.14 -19.36 12.31
N SER A 38 -10.48 -18.08 12.42
CA SER A 38 -9.49 -17.00 12.62
C SER A 38 -8.79 -17.13 13.97
N TRP A 39 -9.53 -17.52 15.00
CA TRP A 39 -9.00 -17.83 16.32
C TRP A 39 -8.11 -19.09 16.29
N SER A 40 -8.51 -20.15 15.60
CA SER A 40 -7.72 -21.37 15.43
C SER A 40 -6.44 -21.13 14.64
N LEU A 41 -6.43 -20.20 13.67
CA LEU A 41 -5.22 -19.77 12.95
C LEU A 41 -4.28 -18.97 13.86
N LEU A 42 -4.81 -18.09 14.69
CA LEU A 42 -4.02 -17.32 15.66
C LEU A 42 -3.42 -18.22 16.74
N VAL A 43 -4.20 -19.15 17.25
CA VAL A 43 -3.75 -20.19 18.20
C VAL A 43 -2.81 -21.19 17.52
N GLY A 44 -3.05 -21.54 16.26
CA GLY A 44 -2.15 -22.37 15.45
C GLY A 44 -0.78 -21.71 15.24
N SER A 45 -0.76 -20.43 14.87
CA SER A 45 0.50 -19.68 14.72
C SER A 45 1.23 -19.50 16.05
N ALA A 46 0.51 -19.31 17.14
CA ALA A 46 1.08 -19.29 18.48
C ALA A 46 1.60 -20.68 18.90
N ALA A 47 0.91 -21.75 18.51
CA ALA A 47 1.34 -23.12 18.77
C ALA A 47 2.57 -23.52 17.96
N GLU A 48 2.73 -23.01 16.73
CA GLU A 48 3.97 -23.18 15.94
C GLU A 48 5.14 -22.42 16.56
N LEU A 49 4.91 -21.22 17.11
CA LEU A 49 5.90 -20.48 17.91
C LEU A 49 6.31 -21.29 19.18
N TRP A 50 5.40 -22.02 19.79
CA TRP A 50 5.70 -22.90 20.92
C TRP A 50 6.60 -24.07 20.54
N ALA A 51 6.46 -24.63 19.34
CA ALA A 51 7.29 -25.74 18.86
C ALA A 51 8.76 -25.33 18.63
N VAL A 52 9.04 -24.04 18.50
CA VAL A 52 10.39 -23.50 18.28
C VAL A 52 11.11 -23.11 19.58
N LEU A 53 10.39 -23.00 20.70
CA LEU A 53 10.96 -22.67 21.99
C LEU A 53 11.43 -23.96 22.73
N PRO A 54 12.74 -24.09 23.05
CA PRO A 54 13.30 -25.34 23.64
C PRO A 54 12.78 -25.68 25.05
N SER A 55 11.96 -24.83 25.65
CA SER A 55 11.40 -24.97 26.99
C SER A 55 9.89 -24.73 27.04
N ALA A 56 9.16 -25.12 26.00
CA ALA A 56 7.70 -25.07 26.03
C ALA A 56 7.20 -25.84 27.26
N PRO A 57 6.47 -25.20 28.20
CA PRO A 57 5.92 -25.92 29.35
C PRO A 57 4.99 -27.01 28.86
N ASP A 58 5.15 -28.20 29.43
CA ASP A 58 4.37 -29.39 29.13
C ASP A 58 2.88 -29.06 29.15
N ARG A 59 2.11 -29.70 28.25
CA ARG A 59 0.64 -29.61 28.22
C ARG A 59 -0.02 -29.93 29.56
N ALA A 60 0.74 -30.53 30.49
CA ALA A 60 0.33 -30.85 31.85
C ALA A 60 0.33 -29.68 32.84
N SER A 61 0.75 -28.48 32.45
CA SER A 61 0.95 -27.37 33.41
C SER A 61 -0.33 -26.68 33.90
N GLY A 62 -1.50 -27.08 33.40
CA GLY A 62 -2.79 -26.51 33.89
C GLY A 62 -2.99 -25.01 33.66
N LEU A 63 -2.05 -24.33 33.01
CA LEU A 63 -2.16 -22.91 32.71
C LEU A 63 -3.17 -22.67 31.60
N ASP A 64 -4.00 -21.65 31.78
CA ASP A 64 -4.90 -21.12 30.77
C ASP A 64 -4.12 -20.78 29.49
N PRO A 65 -4.68 -21.01 28.29
CA PRO A 65 -4.07 -20.61 27.03
C PRO A 65 -3.59 -19.16 27.00
N MET A 66 -4.23 -18.25 27.72
CA MET A 66 -3.86 -16.85 27.82
C MET A 66 -2.66 -16.58 28.72
N GLU A 67 -2.55 -17.28 29.83
CA GLU A 67 -1.36 -17.22 30.69
C GLU A 67 -0.13 -17.73 29.92
N ARG A 68 -0.32 -18.72 29.04
CA ARG A 68 0.72 -19.22 28.15
C ARG A 68 1.14 -18.18 27.12
N LEU A 69 0.19 -17.50 26.46
CA LEU A 69 0.48 -16.41 25.50
C LEU A 69 1.20 -15.26 26.19
N ARG A 70 0.80 -14.90 27.40
CA ARG A 70 1.45 -13.87 28.20
C ARG A 70 2.88 -14.25 28.55
N ALA A 71 3.11 -15.46 29.00
CA ALA A 71 4.47 -15.97 29.31
C ALA A 71 5.37 -15.99 28.07
N VAL A 72 4.82 -16.31 26.89
CA VAL A 72 5.55 -16.20 25.60
C VAL A 72 5.87 -14.77 25.25
N GLY A 73 4.91 -13.85 25.41
CA GLY A 73 5.12 -12.42 25.17
C GLY A 73 6.21 -11.84 26.07
N GLU A 74 6.19 -12.21 27.35
CA GLU A 74 7.22 -11.81 28.33
C GLU A 74 8.59 -12.41 27.99
N ALA A 75 8.64 -13.69 27.60
CA ALA A 75 9.88 -14.37 27.23
C ALA A 75 10.54 -13.83 25.95
N ILE A 76 9.72 -13.26 25.01
CA ILE A 76 10.23 -12.69 23.75
C ILE A 76 10.47 -11.19 23.88
N GLY A 77 10.09 -10.57 24.99
CA GLY A 77 10.21 -9.12 25.19
C GLY A 77 9.35 -8.29 24.22
N ARG A 78 8.25 -8.86 23.71
CA ARG A 78 7.33 -8.20 22.76
C ARG A 78 5.92 -8.11 23.35
N SER A 79 5.22 -7.02 23.06
CA SER A 79 3.80 -6.93 23.36
C SER A 79 3.00 -7.89 22.48
N VAL A 80 2.11 -8.67 23.07
CA VAL A 80 1.14 -9.51 22.37
C VAL A 80 -0.17 -8.76 22.28
N SER A 81 -0.71 -8.62 21.08
CA SER A 81 -2.05 -8.05 20.87
C SER A 81 -2.95 -9.09 20.23
N ILE A 82 -4.20 -9.12 20.69
CA ILE A 82 -5.24 -9.98 20.13
C ILE A 82 -6.30 -9.07 19.54
N GLY A 83 -6.75 -9.40 18.33
CA GLY A 83 -7.78 -8.65 17.63
C GLY A 83 -8.72 -9.60 16.88
N ALA A 84 -9.97 -9.19 16.74
CA ALA A 84 -10.95 -9.86 15.89
C ALA A 84 -11.42 -8.89 14.80
N SER A 85 -11.53 -9.38 13.56
CA SER A 85 -12.02 -8.60 12.44
C SER A 85 -12.91 -9.49 11.55
N PRO A 86 -14.07 -9.00 11.10
CA PRO A 86 -14.89 -9.75 10.16
C PRO A 86 -14.15 -9.93 8.84
N VAL A 87 -14.13 -11.15 8.33
CA VAL A 87 -13.53 -11.46 7.02
C VAL A 87 -14.30 -10.76 5.91
N GLU A 88 -15.63 -10.74 6.01
CA GLU A 88 -16.53 -10.08 5.09
C GLU A 88 -17.30 -8.98 5.81
N VAL A 89 -16.95 -7.74 5.50
CA VAL A 89 -17.59 -6.57 6.11
C VAL A 89 -18.92 -6.21 5.44
N GLY A 90 -19.18 -6.74 4.24
CA GLY A 90 -20.35 -6.37 3.43
C GLY A 90 -21.69 -6.65 4.13
N GLU A 91 -21.83 -7.81 4.76
CA GLU A 91 -23.04 -8.16 5.51
C GLU A 91 -23.24 -7.23 6.72
N VAL A 92 -22.16 -6.98 7.46
CA VAL A 92 -22.20 -6.06 8.62
C VAL A 92 -22.58 -4.64 8.19
N LEU A 93 -22.01 -4.15 7.08
CA LEU A 93 -22.33 -2.83 6.54
C LEU A 93 -23.76 -2.77 6.02
N SER A 94 -24.22 -3.82 5.34
CA SER A 94 -25.60 -3.91 4.86
C SER A 94 -26.58 -3.80 6.04
N ASP A 95 -26.41 -4.62 7.07
CA ASP A 95 -27.32 -4.68 8.21
C ASP A 95 -27.25 -3.43 9.09
N ARG A 96 -26.07 -2.88 9.31
CA ARG A 96 -25.88 -1.80 10.27
C ARG A 96 -25.96 -0.40 9.66
N LEU A 97 -25.69 -0.26 8.38
CA LEU A 97 -25.61 1.05 7.72
C LEU A 97 -26.60 1.21 6.56
N PHE A 98 -26.67 0.24 5.63
CA PHE A 98 -27.39 0.48 4.38
C PHE A 98 -28.90 0.17 4.48
N LEU A 99 -29.33 -0.76 5.35
CA LEU A 99 -30.73 -1.15 5.50
C LEU A 99 -31.53 -0.26 6.49
N HIS A 100 -30.86 0.57 7.30
CA HIS A 100 -31.53 1.33 8.37
C HIS A 100 -32.11 2.68 7.96
N GLY A 101 -32.40 2.87 6.69
CA GLY A 101 -33.16 4.00 6.17
C GLY A 101 -32.38 5.27 5.94
N GLY A 102 -32.68 5.95 4.86
CA GLY A 102 -32.02 7.17 4.42
C GLY A 102 -31.14 6.94 3.19
N ALA A 103 -30.76 8.02 2.52
CA ALA A 103 -29.85 7.96 1.38
C ALA A 103 -28.39 7.90 1.88
N THR A 104 -27.68 6.85 1.50
CA THR A 104 -26.22 6.74 1.74
C THR A 104 -25.46 7.13 0.48
N VAL A 105 -24.57 8.11 0.59
CA VAL A 105 -23.69 8.55 -0.51
C VAL A 105 -22.25 8.20 -0.13
N LEU A 106 -21.62 7.38 -0.96
CA LEU A 106 -20.23 6.97 -0.83
C LEU A 106 -19.40 7.72 -1.88
N THR A 107 -18.44 8.52 -1.44
CA THR A 107 -17.62 9.33 -2.34
C THR A 107 -16.13 9.17 -2.03
N SER A 108 -15.33 8.95 -3.07
CA SER A 108 -13.87 8.94 -3.00
C SER A 108 -13.26 9.00 -4.39
N ALA A 109 -12.04 9.48 -4.50
CA ALA A 109 -11.25 9.41 -5.72
C ALA A 109 -10.80 7.98 -6.08
N THR A 110 -10.90 7.03 -5.15
CA THR A 110 -10.33 5.68 -5.26
C THR A 110 -11.37 4.57 -5.03
N LEU A 111 -12.60 4.72 -5.57
CA LEU A 111 -13.64 3.69 -5.50
C LEU A 111 -13.60 2.71 -6.69
N SER A 112 -13.03 3.12 -7.83
CA SER A 112 -13.03 2.31 -9.05
C SER A 112 -11.65 1.72 -9.36
N THR A 113 -11.65 0.46 -9.84
CA THR A 113 -10.49 -0.22 -10.42
C THR A 113 -10.72 -0.51 -11.88
N ALA A 114 -9.81 -0.10 -12.75
CA ALA A 114 -9.93 -0.22 -14.22
C ALA A 114 -11.29 0.29 -14.77
N GLY A 115 -11.84 1.35 -14.15
CA GLY A 115 -13.12 1.95 -14.54
C GLY A 115 -14.36 1.26 -13.97
N SER A 116 -14.23 0.22 -13.13
CA SER A 116 -15.33 -0.53 -12.55
C SER A 116 -15.42 -0.37 -11.03
N PHE A 117 -16.63 -0.27 -10.50
CA PHE A 117 -16.91 -0.29 -9.05
C PHE A 117 -17.13 -1.71 -8.51
N ALA A 118 -17.03 -2.74 -9.34
CA ALA A 118 -17.36 -4.11 -8.96
C ALA A 118 -16.62 -4.58 -7.70
N TYR A 119 -15.33 -4.28 -7.58
CA TYR A 119 -14.54 -4.67 -6.43
C TYR A 119 -15.06 -4.05 -5.11
N VAL A 120 -15.35 -2.76 -5.11
CA VAL A 120 -15.84 -2.06 -3.92
C VAL A 120 -17.25 -2.51 -3.58
N LYS A 121 -18.11 -2.71 -4.59
CA LYS A 121 -19.47 -3.23 -4.40
C LYS A 121 -19.46 -4.60 -3.75
N ASP A 122 -18.66 -5.52 -4.24
CA ASP A 122 -18.51 -6.85 -3.67
C ASP A 122 -17.98 -6.78 -2.24
N ARG A 123 -16.93 -5.99 -2.01
CA ARG A 123 -16.31 -5.83 -0.68
C ARG A 123 -17.24 -5.26 0.38
N TRP A 124 -18.12 -4.32 0.01
CA TRP A 124 -19.01 -3.63 0.93
C TRP A 124 -20.44 -4.17 0.92
N GLY A 125 -20.69 -5.23 0.14
CA GLY A 125 -22.02 -5.85 0.04
C GLY A 125 -23.07 -4.93 -0.59
N LEU A 126 -22.63 -4.03 -1.48
CA LEU A 126 -23.52 -3.04 -2.11
C LEU A 126 -24.32 -3.69 -3.23
N LYS A 127 -25.65 -3.62 -3.12
CA LYS A 127 -26.62 -4.08 -4.13
C LYS A 127 -27.44 -2.87 -4.59
N ASP A 128 -27.87 -2.90 -5.85
CA ASP A 128 -28.80 -1.91 -6.42
C ASP A 128 -28.39 -0.43 -6.19
N VAL A 129 -27.11 -0.13 -6.38
CA VAL A 129 -26.54 1.20 -6.19
C VAL A 129 -26.46 1.96 -7.51
N ARG A 130 -26.64 3.29 -7.45
CA ARG A 130 -26.32 4.18 -8.57
C ARG A 130 -24.82 4.48 -8.55
N GLU A 131 -24.19 4.38 -9.70
CA GLU A 131 -22.77 4.63 -9.88
C GLU A 131 -22.58 5.94 -10.65
N LEU A 132 -21.66 6.78 -10.17
CA LEU A 132 -21.27 8.01 -10.88
C LEU A 132 -19.74 8.10 -10.86
N SER A 133 -19.14 8.20 -12.04
CA SER A 133 -17.73 8.49 -12.21
C SER A 133 -17.58 9.85 -12.89
N LEU A 134 -16.87 10.75 -12.25
CA LEU A 134 -16.53 12.06 -12.81
C LEU A 134 -15.07 12.06 -13.24
N GLU A 135 -14.79 12.75 -14.32
CA GLU A 135 -13.42 12.97 -14.76
C GLU A 135 -12.66 13.89 -13.79
N SER A 136 -11.36 13.72 -13.74
CA SER A 136 -10.50 14.57 -12.94
C SER A 136 -10.43 15.99 -13.52
N PRO A 137 -10.43 17.03 -12.67
CA PRO A 137 -10.21 18.40 -13.12
C PRO A 137 -8.75 18.68 -13.51
N PHE A 138 -7.85 17.73 -13.34
CA PHE A 138 -6.41 17.84 -13.61
C PHE A 138 -6.07 17.24 -14.96
N ASP A 139 -5.20 17.91 -15.72
CA ASP A 139 -4.64 17.40 -16.95
C ASP A 139 -3.40 16.54 -16.65
N TYR A 140 -3.64 15.27 -16.32
CA TYR A 140 -2.56 14.36 -16.00
C TYR A 140 -1.61 14.08 -17.18
N ALA A 141 -2.04 14.26 -18.43
CA ALA A 141 -1.18 14.06 -19.58
C ALA A 141 -0.05 15.10 -19.64
N GLU A 142 -0.35 16.33 -19.22
CA GLU A 142 0.62 17.43 -19.17
C GLU A 142 1.31 17.56 -17.82
N GLN A 143 0.62 17.19 -16.73
CA GLN A 143 1.11 17.43 -15.37
C GLN A 143 1.91 16.24 -14.80
N ALA A 144 1.68 15.01 -15.27
CA ALA A 144 2.27 13.82 -14.66
C ALA A 144 2.91 12.89 -15.68
N ALA A 145 4.09 12.36 -15.36
CA ALA A 145 4.66 11.21 -16.05
C ALA A 145 4.55 9.95 -15.19
N LEU A 146 4.16 8.85 -15.82
CA LEU A 146 4.27 7.51 -15.27
C LEU A 146 5.49 6.82 -15.90
N TYR A 147 6.54 6.69 -15.11
CA TYR A 147 7.77 6.07 -15.52
C TYR A 147 7.79 4.57 -15.18
N LEU A 148 7.99 3.75 -16.20
CA LEU A 148 8.00 2.30 -16.13
C LEU A 148 9.33 1.80 -16.74
N PRO A 149 10.43 1.79 -15.96
CA PRO A 149 11.74 1.39 -16.44
C PRO A 149 11.76 -0.07 -16.90
N ARG A 150 12.68 -0.39 -17.80
CA ARG A 150 12.92 -1.75 -18.28
C ARG A 150 14.30 -2.23 -17.84
N GLY A 151 14.48 -3.55 -17.72
CA GLY A 151 15.76 -4.14 -17.35
C GLY A 151 16.00 -4.24 -15.85
N LEU A 152 15.03 -3.90 -15.01
CA LEU A 152 15.13 -4.07 -13.55
C LEU A 152 14.96 -5.54 -13.12
N GLY A 153 14.26 -6.36 -13.93
CA GLY A 153 14.03 -7.78 -13.67
C GLY A 153 12.98 -8.05 -12.59
N ASP A 154 12.97 -9.30 -12.10
CA ASP A 154 12.00 -9.69 -11.06
C ASP A 154 12.39 -9.07 -9.71
N PRO A 155 11.42 -8.46 -8.99
CA PRO A 155 11.65 -7.91 -7.65
C PRO A 155 12.12 -8.93 -6.60
N ARG A 156 12.08 -10.22 -6.89
CA ARG A 156 12.59 -11.30 -6.02
C ARG A 156 14.07 -11.61 -6.24
N ASP A 157 14.64 -11.13 -7.33
CA ASP A 157 16.06 -11.35 -7.64
C ASP A 157 16.96 -10.59 -6.67
N ALA A 158 18.08 -11.21 -6.28
CA ALA A 158 19.06 -10.57 -5.38
C ALA A 158 19.63 -9.27 -5.94
N SER A 159 19.79 -9.18 -7.29
CA SER A 159 20.31 -8.00 -7.98
C SER A 159 19.27 -6.89 -8.20
N PHE A 160 17.98 -7.13 -7.92
CA PHE A 160 16.94 -6.11 -8.08
C PHE A 160 17.20 -4.87 -7.24
N LEU A 161 17.59 -5.05 -5.98
CA LEU A 161 17.84 -3.93 -5.07
C LEU A 161 18.93 -2.98 -5.60
N GLU A 162 19.95 -3.54 -6.21
CA GLU A 162 21.05 -2.75 -6.79
C GLU A 162 20.60 -1.94 -8.00
N ARG A 163 19.88 -2.58 -8.92
CA ARG A 163 19.32 -1.90 -10.09
C ARG A 163 18.30 -0.84 -9.71
N ALA A 164 17.42 -1.16 -8.75
CA ALA A 164 16.45 -0.21 -8.20
C ALA A 164 17.14 0.99 -7.54
N ALA A 165 18.24 0.79 -6.80
CA ALA A 165 18.99 1.88 -6.20
C ALA A 165 19.59 2.82 -7.24
N ALA A 166 20.19 2.29 -8.31
CA ALA A 166 20.72 3.09 -9.40
C ALA A 166 19.62 3.92 -10.09
N GLU A 167 18.45 3.32 -10.28
CA GLU A 167 17.29 3.99 -10.87
C GLU A 167 16.75 5.10 -9.96
N VAL A 168 16.63 4.83 -8.66
CA VAL A 168 16.22 5.85 -7.67
C VAL A 168 17.17 7.03 -7.66
N GLN A 169 18.49 6.78 -7.70
CA GLN A 169 19.50 7.83 -7.77
C GLN A 169 19.31 8.71 -9.00
N ALA A 170 19.19 8.11 -10.18
CA ALA A 170 19.03 8.85 -11.45
C ALA A 170 17.75 9.70 -11.44
N LEU A 171 16.64 9.19 -10.89
CA LEU A 171 15.39 9.91 -10.77
C LEU A 171 15.48 11.08 -9.79
N VAL A 172 16.13 10.89 -8.64
CA VAL A 172 16.36 11.95 -7.65
C VAL A 172 17.27 13.04 -8.20
N GLU A 173 18.29 12.68 -8.96
CA GLU A 173 19.17 13.63 -9.65
C GLU A 173 18.40 14.44 -10.72
N LEU A 174 17.53 13.78 -11.50
CA LEU A 174 16.70 14.43 -12.50
C LEU A 174 15.76 15.49 -11.89
N THR A 175 15.09 15.15 -10.80
CA THR A 175 14.11 16.05 -10.15
C THR A 175 14.75 17.00 -9.13
N GLN A 176 16.04 16.86 -8.85
CA GLN A 176 16.74 17.58 -7.77
C GLN A 176 16.12 17.33 -6.38
N GLY A 177 15.64 16.11 -6.14
CA GLY A 177 14.97 15.71 -4.90
C GLY A 177 13.46 15.98 -4.90
N GLY A 178 12.89 16.31 -3.74
CA GLY A 178 11.44 16.39 -3.54
C GLY A 178 10.78 15.03 -3.77
N ALA A 179 11.40 13.98 -3.22
CA ALA A 179 11.07 12.61 -3.58
C ALA A 179 10.56 11.79 -2.40
N PHE A 180 9.50 11.03 -2.62
CA PHE A 180 9.10 9.91 -1.77
C PHE A 180 9.54 8.61 -2.42
N VAL A 181 10.29 7.78 -1.69
CA VAL A 181 10.66 6.42 -2.05
C VAL A 181 9.85 5.46 -1.19
N LEU A 182 8.81 4.89 -1.79
CA LEU A 182 7.79 4.11 -1.12
C LEU A 182 8.06 2.63 -1.33
N CYS A 183 8.44 1.96 -0.25
CA CYS A 183 8.80 0.56 -0.25
C CYS A 183 7.67 -0.32 0.28
N THR A 184 7.56 -1.52 -0.25
CA THR A 184 6.55 -2.50 0.19
C THR A 184 6.94 -3.22 1.48
N SER A 185 8.16 -3.04 1.98
CA SER A 185 8.61 -3.58 3.26
C SER A 185 9.63 -2.67 3.95
N LEU A 186 9.63 -2.70 5.29
CA LEU A 186 10.64 -1.99 6.11
C LEU A 186 12.06 -2.43 5.76
N ARG A 187 12.28 -3.73 5.50
CA ARG A 187 13.59 -4.25 5.11
C ARG A 187 14.10 -3.61 3.82
N ALA A 188 13.28 -3.58 2.77
CA ALA A 188 13.64 -2.97 1.49
C ALA A 188 13.89 -1.46 1.66
N MET A 189 13.06 -0.78 2.42
CA MET A 189 13.21 0.64 2.75
C MET A 189 14.57 0.93 3.40
N HIS A 190 14.92 0.22 4.47
CA HIS A 190 16.20 0.42 5.15
C HIS A 190 17.41 0.08 4.27
N GLN A 191 17.32 -0.99 3.47
CA GLN A 191 18.40 -1.37 2.55
C GLN A 191 18.62 -0.32 1.45
N LEU A 192 17.55 0.19 0.83
CA LEU A 192 17.65 1.25 -0.17
C LEU A 192 18.16 2.55 0.45
N ALA A 193 17.62 2.97 1.60
CA ALA A 193 18.03 4.18 2.28
C ALA A 193 19.51 4.13 2.70
N ALA A 194 19.98 3.03 3.30
CA ALA A 194 21.37 2.86 3.70
C ALA A 194 22.34 2.92 2.50
N ARG A 195 21.93 2.33 1.37
CA ARG A 195 22.73 2.33 0.15
C ARG A 195 22.82 3.71 -0.50
N LEU A 196 21.70 4.44 -0.53
CA LEU A 196 21.58 5.71 -1.26
C LEU A 196 21.99 6.94 -0.43
N ARG A 197 21.90 6.89 0.89
CA ARG A 197 22.27 8.01 1.77
C ARG A 197 23.67 8.58 1.50
N PRO A 198 24.74 7.79 1.29
CA PRO A 198 26.08 8.32 0.98
C PRO A 198 26.22 8.80 -0.47
N GLN A 199 25.29 8.47 -1.38
CA GLN A 199 25.38 8.78 -2.81
C GLN A 199 24.55 10.01 -3.18
N LEU A 200 23.48 10.30 -2.44
CA LEU A 200 22.58 11.42 -2.69
C LEU A 200 23.11 12.70 -2.07
N ARG A 201 23.02 13.81 -2.83
CA ARG A 201 23.34 15.15 -2.34
C ARG A 201 22.22 15.72 -1.46
N GLN A 202 21.00 15.25 -1.68
CA GLN A 202 19.79 15.66 -0.97
C GLN A 202 19.77 15.07 0.44
N ARG A 203 19.12 15.77 1.35
CA ARG A 203 18.87 15.25 2.69
C ARG A 203 17.99 14.00 2.63
N VAL A 204 18.47 12.91 3.21
CA VAL A 204 17.76 11.64 3.29
C VAL A 204 17.05 11.52 4.64
N LEU A 205 15.75 11.37 4.60
CA LEU A 205 14.86 11.12 5.73
C LEU A 205 14.36 9.68 5.64
N VAL A 206 14.27 8.97 6.77
CA VAL A 206 13.81 7.56 6.79
C VAL A 206 12.74 7.38 7.85
N GLN A 207 11.65 6.75 7.48
CA GLN A 207 10.59 6.38 8.40
C GLN A 207 11.16 5.58 9.59
N GLY A 208 10.79 5.98 10.80
CA GLY A 208 11.29 5.38 12.05
C GLY A 208 12.47 6.10 12.68
N GLU A 209 13.16 7.02 11.97
CA GLU A 209 14.22 7.86 12.57
C GLU A 209 13.66 9.02 13.40
N ALA A 210 12.41 9.41 13.15
CA ALA A 210 11.68 10.40 13.93
C ALA A 210 10.16 10.13 13.80
N PRO A 211 9.31 10.79 14.62
CA PRO A 211 7.86 10.74 14.46
C PRO A 211 7.45 11.17 13.04
N ASN A 212 6.45 10.50 12.47
CA ASN A 212 6.02 10.72 11.08
C ASN A 212 5.68 12.21 10.78
N ALA A 213 5.04 12.91 11.71
CA ALA A 213 4.74 14.33 11.56
C ALA A 213 6.01 15.17 11.42
N SER A 214 7.02 14.94 12.28
CA SER A 214 8.30 15.65 12.23
C SER A 214 9.09 15.38 10.95
N LEU A 215 9.02 14.14 10.42
CA LEU A 215 9.64 13.79 9.13
C LEU A 215 8.99 14.56 7.99
N LEU A 216 7.64 14.66 7.99
CA LEU A 216 6.89 15.40 6.98
C LEU A 216 7.16 16.90 7.05
N ASP A 217 7.22 17.48 8.25
CA ASP A 217 7.54 18.89 8.42
C ASP A 217 8.96 19.20 7.96
N SER A 218 9.92 18.32 8.29
CA SER A 218 11.29 18.42 7.79
C SER A 218 11.37 18.30 6.26
N PHE A 219 10.59 17.39 5.67
CA PHE A 219 10.50 17.21 4.21
C PHE A 219 9.95 18.47 3.52
N ARG A 220 8.85 19.01 4.05
CA ARG A 220 8.23 20.25 3.51
C ARG A 220 9.16 21.44 3.61
N ALA A 221 9.82 21.61 4.77
CA ALA A 221 10.72 22.73 5.02
C ALA A 221 11.97 22.69 4.15
N ASP A 222 12.51 21.52 3.88
CA ASP A 222 13.68 21.31 3.01
C ASP A 222 13.33 21.55 1.53
N GLY A 223 12.18 21.05 1.08
CA GLY A 223 11.70 21.15 -0.29
C GLY A 223 12.41 20.25 -1.32
N ASN A 224 13.61 19.75 -1.00
CA ASN A 224 14.42 18.90 -1.88
C ASN A 224 14.82 17.56 -1.22
N ALA A 225 14.39 17.32 0.00
CA ALA A 225 14.69 16.07 0.70
C ALA A 225 14.17 14.82 -0.04
N VAL A 226 14.74 13.67 0.29
CA VAL A 226 14.29 12.35 -0.15
C VAL A 226 13.80 11.58 1.08
N LEU A 227 12.53 11.23 1.11
CA LEU A 227 11.92 10.49 2.20
C LEU A 227 11.70 9.03 1.80
N PHE A 228 12.36 8.13 2.51
CA PHE A 228 12.15 6.69 2.42
C PHE A 228 11.08 6.27 3.43
N ALA A 229 10.01 5.64 2.92
CA ALA A 229 8.88 5.21 3.74
C ALA A 229 8.23 3.93 3.21
N THR A 230 7.39 3.30 4.02
CA THR A 230 6.54 2.20 3.57
C THR A 230 5.19 2.68 3.06
N ALA A 231 4.47 1.82 2.36
CA ALA A 231 3.15 2.15 1.79
C ALA A 231 2.14 2.65 2.84
N GLY A 232 2.22 2.19 4.09
CA GLY A 232 1.36 2.68 5.18
C GLY A 232 1.60 4.15 5.56
N PHE A 233 2.76 4.70 5.22
CA PHE A 233 3.10 6.09 5.52
C PHE A 233 2.30 7.08 4.64
N TRP A 234 1.95 6.73 3.40
CA TRP A 234 1.21 7.63 2.50
C TRP A 234 -0.29 7.72 2.78
N GLN A 235 -0.85 6.81 3.58
CA GLN A 235 -2.23 6.95 4.03
C GLN A 235 -2.34 8.15 4.98
N GLY A 236 -2.97 9.24 4.52
CA GLY A 236 -3.16 10.45 5.32
C GLY A 236 -2.06 11.52 5.19
N VAL A 237 -1.01 11.31 4.38
CA VAL A 237 0.02 12.32 4.14
C VAL A 237 -0.46 13.33 3.11
N ASP A 238 -0.33 14.61 3.44
CA ASP A 238 -0.57 15.74 2.57
C ASP A 238 0.68 16.61 2.44
N VAL A 239 1.28 16.64 1.24
CA VAL A 239 2.42 17.49 0.91
C VAL A 239 2.04 18.33 -0.31
N PRO A 240 1.49 19.53 -0.11
CA PRO A 240 1.11 20.40 -1.21
C PRO A 240 2.32 21.05 -1.88
N GLY A 241 2.18 21.35 -3.17
CA GLY A 241 3.11 22.16 -3.93
C GLY A 241 4.42 21.48 -4.33
N HIS A 242 5.42 22.30 -4.63
CA HIS A 242 6.71 21.87 -5.20
C HIS A 242 7.56 20.96 -4.31
N ALA A 243 7.22 20.79 -3.03
CA ALA A 243 7.99 19.94 -2.12
C ALA A 243 7.97 18.47 -2.54
N LEU A 244 6.88 17.98 -3.14
CA LEU A 244 6.77 16.61 -3.65
C LEU A 244 6.63 16.62 -5.18
N ARG A 245 7.67 16.21 -5.87
CA ARG A 245 7.77 16.17 -7.35
C ARG A 245 7.94 14.77 -7.90
N LEU A 246 8.39 13.85 -7.05
CA LEU A 246 8.73 12.49 -7.45
C LEU A 246 8.19 11.50 -6.42
N VAL A 247 7.43 10.54 -6.89
CA VAL A 247 6.99 9.37 -6.09
C VAL A 247 7.55 8.13 -6.75
N ILE A 248 8.40 7.41 -6.03
CA ILE A 248 8.98 6.15 -6.49
C ILE A 248 8.36 5.02 -5.67
N ILE A 249 7.88 4.00 -6.36
CA ILE A 249 7.27 2.80 -5.77
C ILE A 249 8.13 1.61 -6.15
N ASP A 250 8.72 0.94 -5.16
CA ASP A 250 9.67 -0.15 -5.40
C ASP A 250 9.04 -1.37 -6.07
N LYS A 251 7.84 -1.74 -5.62
CA LYS A 251 7.12 -2.93 -6.10
C LYS A 251 5.62 -2.68 -6.09
N LEU A 252 4.87 -3.49 -6.83
CA LEU A 252 3.41 -3.51 -6.76
C LEU A 252 2.95 -3.79 -5.33
N PRO A 253 2.07 -2.96 -4.74
CA PRO A 253 1.72 -2.99 -3.33
C PRO A 253 0.69 -4.09 -3.01
N PHE A 254 1.03 -5.34 -3.32
CA PHE A 254 0.21 -6.48 -2.94
C PHE A 254 0.18 -6.63 -1.41
N GLU A 255 -0.99 -6.94 -0.88
CA GLU A 255 -1.14 -7.31 0.53
C GLU A 255 -0.34 -8.58 0.84
N VAL A 256 0.13 -8.68 2.08
CA VAL A 256 0.99 -9.79 2.52
C VAL A 256 0.16 -11.07 2.66
N PRO A 257 0.45 -12.15 1.91
CA PRO A 257 -0.36 -13.37 1.94
C PRO A 257 -0.42 -14.07 3.31
N SER A 258 0.58 -13.83 4.17
CA SER A 258 0.62 -14.37 5.53
C SER A 258 -0.17 -13.55 6.55
N ASP A 259 -0.75 -12.42 6.14
CA ASP A 259 -1.70 -11.69 6.98
C ASP A 259 -2.95 -12.55 7.20
N PRO A 260 -3.39 -12.79 8.46
CA PRO A 260 -4.51 -13.68 8.76
C PRO A 260 -5.81 -13.27 8.08
N LEU A 261 -6.08 -11.97 7.97
CA LEU A 261 -7.29 -11.46 7.32
C LEU A 261 -7.23 -11.65 5.80
N VAL A 262 -6.08 -11.36 5.19
CA VAL A 262 -5.84 -11.59 3.75
C VAL A 262 -5.96 -13.06 3.41
N SER A 263 -5.33 -13.94 4.20
CA SER A 263 -5.39 -15.39 4.05
C SER A 263 -6.83 -15.91 4.14
N SER A 264 -7.59 -15.46 5.16
CA SER A 264 -8.98 -15.87 5.37
C SER A 264 -9.88 -15.40 4.22
N ARG A 265 -9.70 -14.19 3.71
CA ARG A 265 -10.41 -13.68 2.51
C ARG A 265 -10.11 -14.51 1.27
N CYS A 266 -8.84 -14.82 1.04
CA CYS A 266 -8.43 -15.68 -0.08
C CYS A 266 -9.06 -17.07 0.01
N THR A 267 -9.13 -17.66 1.19
CA THR A 267 -9.79 -18.95 1.44
C THR A 267 -11.26 -18.86 1.12
N ARG A 268 -11.95 -17.83 1.61
CA ARG A 268 -13.39 -17.64 1.36
C ARG A 268 -13.73 -17.48 -0.12
N LEU A 269 -12.90 -16.74 -0.86
CA LEU A 269 -13.06 -16.60 -2.31
C LEU A 269 -12.91 -17.94 -3.04
N LYS A 270 -11.91 -18.76 -2.65
CA LYS A 270 -11.72 -20.11 -3.20
C LYS A 270 -12.93 -21.01 -2.91
N GLU A 271 -13.49 -20.98 -1.71
CA GLU A 271 -14.70 -21.71 -1.34
C GLU A 271 -15.90 -21.34 -2.23
N ARG A 272 -15.96 -20.09 -2.72
CA ARG A 272 -16.96 -19.59 -3.68
C ARG A 272 -16.60 -19.88 -5.15
N GLY A 273 -15.51 -20.59 -5.42
CA GLY A 273 -15.06 -20.87 -6.80
C GLY A 273 -14.44 -19.67 -7.50
N GLN A 274 -14.07 -18.61 -6.76
CA GLN A 274 -13.44 -17.42 -7.31
C GLN A 274 -11.91 -17.49 -7.13
N GLU A 275 -11.19 -16.93 -8.10
CA GLU A 275 -9.73 -16.87 -8.06
C GLU A 275 -9.28 -15.64 -7.24
N PRO A 276 -8.67 -15.80 -6.04
CA PRO A 276 -8.41 -14.70 -5.11
C PRO A 276 -7.44 -13.65 -5.65
N PHE A 277 -6.49 -14.06 -6.49
CA PHE A 277 -5.48 -13.14 -6.99
C PHE A 277 -6.13 -12.05 -7.87
N MET A 278 -6.99 -12.45 -8.82
CA MET A 278 -7.64 -11.50 -9.73
C MET A 278 -8.85 -10.80 -9.13
N HIS A 279 -9.60 -11.46 -8.22
CA HIS A 279 -10.81 -10.87 -7.64
C HIS A 279 -10.56 -10.00 -6.42
N TYR A 280 -9.42 -10.21 -5.72
CA TYR A 280 -9.12 -9.51 -4.49
C TYR A 280 -7.75 -8.81 -4.50
N LEU A 281 -6.64 -9.57 -4.65
CA LEU A 281 -5.30 -9.02 -4.45
C LEU A 281 -4.93 -7.97 -5.52
N VAL A 282 -5.23 -8.22 -6.78
CA VAL A 282 -4.94 -7.28 -7.87
C VAL A 282 -5.75 -5.99 -7.74
N PRO A 283 -7.09 -6.01 -7.55
CA PRO A 283 -7.86 -4.78 -7.35
C PRO A 283 -7.46 -4.00 -6.10
N ALA A 284 -7.21 -4.66 -4.97
CA ALA A 284 -6.75 -4.02 -3.75
C ALA A 284 -5.42 -3.27 -3.96
N ALA A 285 -4.45 -3.97 -4.56
CA ALA A 285 -3.15 -3.37 -4.88
C ALA A 285 -3.26 -2.22 -5.90
N ALA A 286 -4.18 -2.32 -6.88
CA ALA A 286 -4.42 -1.26 -7.85
C ALA A 286 -5.01 0.00 -7.20
N LEU A 287 -5.92 -0.15 -6.23
CA LEU A 287 -6.44 0.98 -5.45
C LEU A 287 -5.34 1.63 -4.61
N THR A 288 -4.50 0.82 -3.95
CA THR A 288 -3.36 1.32 -3.18
C THR A 288 -2.41 2.11 -4.08
N LEU A 289 -2.07 1.58 -5.26
CA LEU A 289 -1.22 2.26 -6.23
C LEU A 289 -1.85 3.59 -6.71
N LYS A 290 -3.16 3.59 -7.01
CA LYS A 290 -3.90 4.78 -7.40
C LYS A 290 -3.92 5.85 -6.30
N GLN A 291 -4.03 5.46 -5.04
CA GLN A 291 -3.91 6.39 -3.91
C GLN A 291 -2.55 7.05 -3.85
N GLY A 292 -1.47 6.29 -4.09
CA GLY A 292 -0.12 6.83 -4.16
C GLY A 292 0.06 7.82 -5.30
N PHE A 293 -0.41 7.46 -6.47
CA PHE A 293 -0.37 8.35 -7.63
C PHE A 293 -1.10 9.67 -7.35
N GLY A 294 -2.28 9.60 -6.73
CA GLY A 294 -3.12 10.77 -6.43
C GLY A 294 -2.52 11.76 -5.42
N ARG A 295 -1.38 11.44 -4.80
CA ARG A 295 -0.67 12.36 -3.91
C ARG A 295 0.19 13.38 -4.65
N LEU A 296 0.52 13.12 -5.91
CA LEU A 296 1.45 13.94 -6.68
C LEU A 296 0.81 15.23 -7.21
N ILE A 297 -0.39 15.15 -7.78
CA ILE A 297 -1.07 16.28 -8.43
C ILE A 297 -2.27 16.69 -7.57
N ARG A 298 -2.27 17.94 -7.07
CA ARG A 298 -3.29 18.50 -6.19
C ARG A 298 -3.81 19.84 -6.68
N SER A 299 -3.03 20.50 -7.51
CA SER A 299 -3.38 21.77 -8.15
C SER A 299 -3.07 21.72 -9.64
N ARG A 300 -3.60 22.68 -10.38
CA ARG A 300 -3.30 22.82 -11.82
C ARG A 300 -1.86 23.26 -12.09
N ALA A 301 -1.14 23.73 -11.08
CA ALA A 301 0.25 24.14 -11.19
C ALA A 301 1.23 23.00 -10.83
N ASP A 302 0.75 21.93 -10.24
CA ASP A 302 1.61 20.82 -9.85
C ASP A 302 2.08 20.04 -11.09
N ARG A 303 3.33 19.61 -11.05
CA ARG A 303 3.93 18.74 -12.06
C ARG A 303 4.82 17.73 -11.37
N GLY A 304 4.81 16.48 -11.84
CA GLY A 304 5.62 15.47 -11.18
C GLY A 304 5.72 14.14 -11.91
N ILE A 305 6.47 13.25 -11.31
CA ILE A 305 6.80 11.92 -11.82
C ILE A 305 6.37 10.87 -10.81
N VAL A 306 5.65 9.85 -11.27
CA VAL A 306 5.47 8.58 -10.54
C VAL A 306 6.28 7.51 -11.24
N ALA A 307 7.25 6.94 -10.55
CA ALA A 307 8.05 5.84 -11.04
C ALA A 307 7.63 4.53 -10.36
N LEU A 308 7.31 3.51 -11.12
CA LEU A 308 7.01 2.17 -10.63
C LEU A 308 8.11 1.23 -11.11
N LEU A 309 8.93 0.75 -10.19
CA LEU A 309 10.12 -0.04 -10.49
C LEU A 309 9.84 -1.54 -10.70
N ASP A 310 8.60 -1.93 -10.67
CA ASP A 310 8.15 -3.32 -10.81
C ASP A 310 7.72 -3.63 -12.25
N GLU A 311 8.59 -4.26 -13.02
CA GLU A 311 8.33 -4.60 -14.42
C GLU A 311 7.12 -5.52 -14.62
N ARG A 312 6.64 -6.20 -13.58
CA ARG A 312 5.45 -7.05 -13.68
C ARG A 312 4.22 -6.28 -14.12
N VAL A 313 4.16 -4.96 -13.86
CA VAL A 313 3.08 -4.10 -14.36
C VAL A 313 3.01 -4.06 -15.89
N SER A 314 4.14 -4.17 -16.57
CA SER A 314 4.24 -4.14 -18.03
C SER A 314 4.30 -5.55 -18.65
N THR A 315 4.84 -6.55 -17.93
CA THR A 315 5.13 -7.88 -18.47
C THR A 315 4.06 -8.92 -18.14
N LYS A 316 3.24 -8.71 -17.09
CA LYS A 316 2.20 -9.67 -16.68
C LYS A 316 0.81 -9.22 -17.12
N GLY A 317 -0.05 -10.18 -17.46
CA GLY A 317 -1.40 -9.91 -17.93
C GLY A 317 -2.25 -9.05 -16.97
N TYR A 318 -2.09 -9.25 -15.67
CA TYR A 318 -2.78 -8.47 -14.64
C TYR A 318 -2.31 -7.01 -14.55
N GLY A 319 -1.14 -6.68 -15.07
CA GLY A 319 -0.61 -5.32 -15.11
C GLY A 319 -1.54 -4.32 -15.81
N LYS A 320 -2.33 -4.81 -16.78
CA LYS A 320 -3.36 -3.98 -17.45
C LYS A 320 -4.40 -3.42 -16.47
N VAL A 321 -4.71 -4.12 -15.38
CA VAL A 321 -5.66 -3.64 -14.35
C VAL A 321 -5.07 -2.43 -13.65
N PHE A 322 -3.79 -2.49 -13.26
CA PHE A 322 -3.08 -1.37 -12.66
C PHE A 322 -3.05 -0.16 -13.59
N LEU A 323 -2.57 -0.36 -14.82
CA LEU A 323 -2.42 0.73 -15.79
C LEU A 323 -3.74 1.41 -16.20
N ARG A 324 -4.85 0.67 -16.17
CA ARG A 324 -6.19 1.22 -16.41
C ARG A 324 -6.80 1.90 -15.19
N SER A 325 -6.28 1.59 -13.99
CA SER A 325 -6.74 2.20 -12.74
C SER A 325 -6.07 3.53 -12.45
N LEU A 326 -4.90 3.79 -13.04
CA LEU A 326 -4.16 5.03 -12.87
C LEU A 326 -4.71 6.14 -13.75
N PRO A 327 -4.50 7.42 -13.38
CA PRO A 327 -4.77 8.56 -14.25
C PRO A 327 -4.01 8.48 -15.58
N ALA A 328 -4.53 9.16 -16.60
CA ALA A 328 -3.96 9.18 -17.95
C ALA A 328 -2.70 10.06 -18.04
N ALA A 329 -1.66 9.72 -17.28
CA ALA A 329 -0.37 10.39 -17.31
C ALA A 329 0.47 9.99 -18.53
N LYS A 330 1.42 10.85 -18.95
CA LYS A 330 2.37 10.54 -20.00
C LYS A 330 3.23 9.34 -19.60
N ARG A 331 3.22 8.28 -20.38
CA ARG A 331 4.01 7.06 -20.09
C ARG A 331 5.41 7.22 -20.66
N CYS A 332 6.42 6.98 -19.83
CA CYS A 332 7.83 6.96 -20.19
C CYS A 332 8.43 5.61 -19.81
N SER A 333 9.28 5.06 -20.63
CA SER A 333 9.97 3.79 -20.40
C SER A 333 11.50 3.94 -20.33
N THR A 334 12.02 5.10 -20.72
CA THR A 334 13.45 5.45 -20.65
C THR A 334 13.63 6.75 -19.87
N LEU A 335 14.82 6.93 -19.30
CA LEU A 335 15.19 8.18 -18.62
C LEU A 335 15.24 9.37 -19.58
N GLU A 336 15.52 9.12 -20.86
CA GLU A 336 15.54 10.15 -21.90
C GLU A 336 14.14 10.70 -22.16
N GLU A 337 13.14 9.83 -22.39
CA GLU A 337 11.74 10.21 -22.53
C GLU A 337 11.24 10.98 -21.28
N LEU A 338 11.65 10.51 -20.10
CA LEU A 338 11.29 11.14 -18.84
C LEU A 338 11.92 12.52 -18.67
N ARG A 339 13.20 12.66 -19.09
CA ARG A 339 13.93 13.94 -19.07
C ARG A 339 13.28 14.94 -20.02
N ALA A 340 12.94 14.55 -21.23
CA ALA A 340 12.23 15.39 -22.19
C ALA A 340 10.90 15.90 -21.61
N PHE A 341 10.11 15.00 -20.99
CA PHE A 341 8.91 15.41 -20.26
C PHE A 341 9.25 16.40 -19.17
N TRP A 342 10.19 16.10 -18.29
CA TRP A 342 10.48 16.89 -17.08
C TRP A 342 11.01 18.28 -17.41
N LEU A 343 11.86 18.42 -18.41
CA LEU A 343 12.43 19.70 -18.86
C LEU A 343 11.50 20.50 -19.77
N GLY A 344 10.37 19.91 -20.20
CA GLY A 344 9.40 20.58 -21.07
C GLY A 344 9.81 20.61 -22.54
N GLU A 345 10.76 19.76 -22.95
CA GLU A 345 11.15 19.62 -24.34
C GLU A 345 10.00 18.97 -25.12
N ARG A 346 9.47 19.66 -26.13
CA ARG A 346 8.46 19.09 -27.02
C ARG A 346 9.11 18.10 -27.97
N GLU A 347 8.46 16.96 -28.23
CA GLU A 347 8.85 16.02 -29.28
C GLU A 347 8.79 16.73 -30.63
N GLY A 348 9.85 17.35 -31.05
CA GLY A 348 9.95 18.13 -32.29
C GLY A 348 11.16 19.05 -32.36
N ASP A 349 11.77 19.41 -31.24
CA ASP A 349 12.91 20.34 -31.25
C ASP A 349 14.26 19.65 -31.50
N SER A 350 14.36 18.35 -31.26
CA SER A 350 15.60 17.60 -31.52
C SER A 350 15.94 17.43 -33.01
N SER A 351 14.96 17.56 -33.92
CA SER A 351 15.18 17.47 -35.35
C SER A 351 15.66 18.78 -35.98
N SER A 352 15.42 19.92 -35.32
CA SER A 352 15.80 21.24 -35.87
C SER A 352 17.22 21.66 -35.50
N GLN A 353 17.81 21.16 -34.44
CA GLN A 353 19.19 21.47 -34.07
C GLN A 353 20.24 20.67 -34.89
N ALA A 354 19.90 19.49 -35.40
CA ALA A 354 20.79 18.71 -36.27
C ALA A 354 20.92 19.29 -37.68
N LEU A 355 19.95 20.08 -38.13
CA LEU A 355 19.96 20.73 -39.48
C LEU A 355 20.64 22.10 -39.49
N GLN A 356 20.84 22.74 -38.34
CA GLN A 356 21.52 24.05 -38.29
C GLN A 356 23.06 23.95 -38.10
N SER A 357 23.60 22.80 -37.72
CA SER A 357 25.05 22.61 -37.59
C SER A 357 25.74 22.12 -38.86
N GLY A 358 24.99 21.96 -39.96
CA GLY A 358 25.49 21.44 -41.25
C GLY A 358 25.78 22.49 -42.35
N VAL A 359 25.57 23.80 -42.08
CA VAL A 359 25.83 24.83 -43.11
C VAL A 359 26.72 25.91 -42.53
N SER A 360 28.01 25.63 -42.49
CA SER A 360 29.04 26.68 -42.52
C SER A 360 30.39 26.05 -42.81
N SER A 361 30.64 25.73 -44.05
CA SER A 361 31.97 25.55 -44.63
C SER A 361 31.84 25.53 -46.16
N VAL A 362 31.83 26.67 -46.77
CA VAL A 362 32.42 26.97 -48.09
C VAL A 362 32.89 28.42 -48.11
#